data_1454dae58bc2952e5f39670151162194
#
_entry.id   1454dae58bc2952e5f39670151162194
#
_cell.length_a   1.000
_cell.length_b   1.000
_cell.length_c   1.000
_cell.angle_alpha   90.00
_cell.angle_beta   90.00
_cell.angle_gamma   90.00
#
_symmetry.space_group_name_H-M   'P 1'
#
loop_
_entity.id
_entity.type
_entity.pdbx_description
1 polymer ?
#
loop_
_entity_poly.entity_id
_entity_poly.type
_entity_poly.pdbx_seq_one_letter_code
_entity_poly.pdbx_strand_id
1 'polypeptide(L)'
;MKKKLLSLLLCTSMLATLAAGCGSKTKEADKPKEGEPTTLTMWLPPLDEDTEGNFKKLLAGWEKENNCTVEMEIIPWGSYEERWSTGVAGGETPDIGYMYVEMYPTYISSGLVTDLSDMVEEEDYKEYLFLDRGEMMGGLYGVPIVTGVPFVLYYNQDILDSIGEKAPETWEDFARICEKATKDTDGDGKIDQYGYAVGLNSGSMSNLYVLNSYMYSLLWQAGGDIYTDDLKEVAFNGKAGVQALEFFKSLQPYMPENAMSLSGQDAFSTVFAEGKAAFGVTRSSASNETTFAKDYPNLKNWDYVTSLKHKEYGTFGAADCLSVMSTSKQPELALDLIKYITGPEFMTEYHKVAPGAPLTASEEYVGDPKMERIVTEDRDKWRPLQAGPCGSEILENYAAHIQAVMEGKQDVKAALDESASYANDLLKEYYAENE
;
A
#
# COMPACT_ATOMS: atom_id res chain seq x y z
N MET A 1 65.89 -14.08 -1.48
CA MET A 1 65.97 -12.87 -0.68
C MET A 1 65.70 -11.59 -1.47
N LYS A 2 65.45 -11.60 -2.79
CA LYS A 2 65.20 -10.37 -3.62
C LYS A 2 63.72 -10.05 -3.85
N LYS A 3 62.79 -10.84 -3.37
CA LYS A 3 61.32 -10.59 -3.52
C LYS A 3 60.64 -9.96 -2.28
N LYS A 4 61.33 -9.86 -1.16
CA LYS A 4 60.80 -9.25 0.09
C LYS A 4 61.19 -7.74 0.25
N LEU A 5 62.08 -7.23 -0.58
CA LEU A 5 62.47 -5.79 -0.55
C LEU A 5 61.58 -4.92 -1.46
N LEU A 6 60.84 -5.49 -2.40
CA LEU A 6 59.99 -4.69 -3.31
C LEU A 6 58.60 -4.41 -2.73
N SER A 7 58.15 -5.17 -1.72
CA SER A 7 56.89 -4.94 -1.05
C SER A 7 56.95 -3.88 0.05
N LEU A 8 58.14 -3.55 0.54
CA LEU A 8 58.30 -2.53 1.59
C LEU A 8 58.42 -1.11 1.02
N LEU A 9 58.81 -0.96 -0.25
CA LEU A 9 58.89 0.36 -0.91
C LEU A 9 57.53 0.83 -1.49
N LEU A 10 56.57 -0.05 -1.71
CA LEU A 10 55.20 0.32 -2.14
C LEU A 10 54.32 0.78 -0.97
N CYS A 11 54.55 0.32 0.25
CA CYS A 11 53.78 0.72 1.42
C CYS A 11 54.19 2.11 1.97
N THR A 12 55.41 2.58 1.70
CA THR A 12 55.85 3.90 2.17
C THR A 12 55.46 5.05 1.26
N SER A 13 55.11 4.77 -0.01
CA SER A 13 54.63 5.82 -0.93
C SER A 13 53.14 6.12 -0.82
N MET A 14 52.33 5.24 -0.18
CA MET A 14 50.89 5.48 0.07
C MET A 14 50.62 6.24 1.39
N LEU A 15 51.58 6.30 2.31
CA LEU A 15 51.39 7.05 3.56
C LEU A 15 51.78 8.55 3.45
N ALA A 16 52.41 8.97 2.37
CA ALA A 16 52.80 10.38 2.19
C ALA A 16 51.75 11.22 1.45
N THR A 17 50.67 10.60 0.89
CA THR A 17 49.57 11.28 0.21
C THR A 17 48.34 11.51 1.09
N LEU A 18 48.30 10.94 2.29
CA LEU A 18 47.19 11.11 3.25
C LEU A 18 47.36 12.28 4.23
N ALA A 19 48.48 13.02 4.16
CA ALA A 19 48.74 14.14 5.06
C ALA A 19 48.53 15.54 4.43
N ALA A 20 48.04 15.61 3.16
CA ALA A 20 47.84 16.88 2.47
C ALA A 20 46.36 17.12 2.02
N GLY A 21 45.41 16.39 2.59
CA GLY A 21 44.01 16.47 2.18
C GLY A 21 43.03 16.48 3.35
N CYS A 22 43.29 17.11 4.46
CA CYS A 22 42.35 17.38 5.52
C CYS A 22 42.18 18.86 5.75
N GLY A 23 41.42 19.46 4.87
CA GLY A 23 40.84 20.79 4.94
C GLY A 23 39.44 20.76 4.36
N SER A 24 38.62 19.70 4.65
CA SER A 24 37.20 19.81 4.47
C SER A 24 36.67 20.69 5.59
N LYS A 25 36.51 21.97 5.29
CA LYS A 25 35.55 22.81 5.98
C LYS A 25 34.25 22.03 5.93
N THR A 26 33.78 21.55 7.07
CA THR A 26 32.35 21.34 7.31
C THR A 26 31.69 22.62 6.81
N LYS A 27 30.95 22.54 5.69
CA LYS A 27 30.02 23.60 5.33
C LYS A 27 29.00 23.61 6.49
N GLU A 28 29.16 24.59 7.39
CA GLU A 28 28.01 25.03 8.17
C GLU A 28 26.90 25.27 7.15
N ALA A 29 25.76 24.65 7.36
CA ALA A 29 24.56 24.91 6.56
C ALA A 29 24.37 26.43 6.60
N ASP A 30 24.50 27.09 5.44
CA ASP A 30 24.23 28.51 5.30
C ASP A 30 22.80 28.75 5.80
N LYS A 31 22.68 29.57 6.87
CA LYS A 31 21.36 30.10 7.23
C LYS A 31 20.88 30.90 6.02
N PRO A 32 19.60 30.73 5.60
CA PRO A 32 19.05 31.52 4.50
C PRO A 32 19.35 33.00 4.75
N LYS A 33 19.88 33.68 3.73
CA LYS A 33 20.01 35.12 3.80
C LYS A 33 18.62 35.75 3.78
N GLU A 34 18.42 36.75 4.61
CA GLU A 34 17.14 37.47 4.67
C GLU A 34 16.75 37.91 3.25
N GLY A 35 15.63 37.31 2.70
CA GLY A 35 15.11 37.65 1.37
C GLY A 35 15.33 36.59 0.27
N GLU A 36 16.13 35.52 0.50
CA GLU A 36 16.18 34.39 -0.45
C GLU A 36 15.04 33.41 -0.16
N PRO A 37 14.36 32.83 -1.20
CA PRO A 37 13.30 31.88 -0.97
C PRO A 37 13.82 30.63 -0.27
N THR A 38 13.06 30.10 0.66
CA THR A 38 13.30 28.77 1.26
C THR A 38 13.08 27.70 0.20
N THR A 39 13.86 26.62 0.21
CA THR A 39 13.61 25.46 -0.63
C THR A 39 13.13 24.31 0.24
N LEU A 40 12.01 23.69 -0.15
CA LEU A 40 11.56 22.40 0.36
C LEU A 40 11.76 21.34 -0.71
N THR A 41 12.24 20.18 -0.32
CA THR A 41 12.44 19.03 -1.20
C THR A 41 11.38 17.99 -0.95
N MET A 42 10.85 17.37 -2.01
CA MET A 42 9.79 16.37 -1.91
C MET A 42 10.06 15.16 -2.81
N TRP A 43 9.94 13.96 -2.27
CA TRP A 43 10.01 12.71 -3.03
C TRP A 43 8.63 12.10 -3.19
N LEU A 44 8.21 11.92 -4.45
CA LEU A 44 6.92 11.36 -4.83
C LEU A 44 7.08 10.21 -5.83
N PRO A 45 6.21 9.22 -5.81
CA PRO A 45 6.03 8.34 -6.97
C PRO A 45 5.22 9.07 -8.05
N PRO A 46 5.13 8.55 -9.28
CA PRO A 46 4.17 9.05 -10.26
C PRO A 46 2.74 8.71 -9.79
N LEU A 47 1.95 9.75 -9.48
CA LEU A 47 0.55 9.65 -9.05
C LEU A 47 -0.41 9.74 -10.24
N ASP A 48 0.01 10.38 -11.33
CA ASP A 48 -0.70 10.53 -12.58
C ASP A 48 0.29 10.58 -13.76
N GLU A 49 -0.18 10.85 -14.98
CA GLU A 49 0.66 10.89 -16.20
C GLU A 49 1.67 12.05 -16.20
N ASP A 50 1.44 13.13 -15.45
CA ASP A 50 2.31 14.31 -15.36
C ASP A 50 2.31 14.92 -13.94
N THR A 51 2.61 14.11 -12.95
CA THR A 51 2.58 14.50 -11.51
C THR A 51 3.38 15.78 -11.27
N GLU A 52 4.60 15.88 -11.79
CA GLU A 52 5.44 17.05 -11.60
C GLU A 52 4.83 18.32 -12.20
N GLY A 53 4.32 18.25 -13.43
CA GLY A 53 3.72 19.39 -14.12
C GLY A 53 2.42 19.84 -13.47
N ASN A 54 1.57 18.90 -13.05
CA ASN A 54 0.32 19.20 -12.36
C ASN A 54 0.56 19.84 -11.00
N PHE A 55 1.46 19.27 -10.19
CA PHE A 55 1.83 19.81 -8.88
C PHE A 55 2.45 21.21 -9.00
N LYS A 56 3.44 21.41 -9.86
CA LYS A 56 4.06 22.74 -10.09
C LYS A 56 3.04 23.81 -10.44
N LYS A 57 2.06 23.48 -11.27
CA LYS A 57 0.98 24.42 -11.62
C LYS A 57 0.13 24.79 -10.42
N LEU A 58 -0.25 23.82 -9.59
CA LEU A 58 -1.12 24.02 -8.44
C LEU A 58 -0.40 24.66 -7.24
N LEU A 59 0.90 24.40 -7.10
CA LEU A 59 1.73 24.95 -6.01
C LEU A 59 2.18 26.40 -6.24
N ALA A 60 2.09 26.93 -7.46
CA ALA A 60 2.66 28.25 -7.79
C ALA A 60 2.13 29.42 -6.92
N GLY A 61 0.87 29.34 -6.48
CA GLY A 61 0.26 30.30 -5.55
C GLY A 61 0.90 30.23 -4.16
N TRP A 62 0.95 29.03 -3.59
CA TRP A 62 1.49 28.75 -2.27
C TRP A 62 2.99 29.09 -2.18
N GLU A 63 3.79 28.69 -3.20
CA GLU A 63 5.23 29.04 -3.29
C GLU A 63 5.47 30.54 -3.21
N LYS A 64 4.66 31.32 -3.93
CA LYS A 64 4.75 32.79 -3.92
C LYS A 64 4.37 33.39 -2.56
N GLU A 65 3.31 32.91 -1.95
CA GLU A 65 2.81 33.40 -0.65
C GLU A 65 3.78 33.10 0.49
N ASN A 66 4.42 31.93 0.46
CA ASN A 66 5.36 31.48 1.47
C ASN A 66 6.83 31.84 1.19
N ASN A 67 7.12 32.56 0.08
CA ASN A 67 8.50 32.79 -0.38
C ASN A 67 9.33 31.50 -0.37
N CYS A 68 8.76 30.43 -0.93
CA CYS A 68 9.32 29.09 -0.93
C CYS A 68 9.38 28.54 -2.36
N THR A 69 10.31 27.64 -2.63
CA THR A 69 10.37 26.83 -3.86
C THR A 69 10.25 25.37 -3.47
N VAL A 70 9.41 24.59 -4.16
CA VAL A 70 9.26 23.16 -3.95
C VAL A 70 9.99 22.40 -5.06
N GLU A 71 11.05 21.72 -4.70
CA GLU A 71 11.81 20.85 -5.60
C GLU A 71 11.31 19.40 -5.43
N MET A 72 10.73 18.83 -6.51
CA MET A 72 10.18 17.48 -6.50
C MET A 72 11.07 16.51 -7.27
N GLU A 73 11.30 15.34 -6.68
CA GLU A 73 11.86 14.18 -7.38
C GLU A 73 10.73 13.16 -7.57
N ILE A 74 10.37 12.90 -8.85
CA ILE A 74 9.39 11.87 -9.19
C ILE A 74 10.11 10.55 -9.43
N ILE A 75 9.98 9.63 -8.50
CA ILE A 75 10.71 8.36 -8.46
C ILE A 75 9.80 7.24 -8.97
N PRO A 76 10.17 6.56 -10.07
CA PRO A 76 9.37 5.44 -10.60
C PRO A 76 9.13 4.34 -9.54
N TRP A 77 7.93 3.77 -9.51
CA TRP A 77 7.57 2.71 -8.56
C TRP A 77 8.57 1.54 -8.52
N GLY A 78 9.13 1.15 -9.68
CA GLY A 78 10.08 0.04 -9.76
C GLY A 78 11.43 0.29 -9.09
N SER A 79 11.76 1.54 -8.75
CA SER A 79 12.99 1.94 -8.05
C SER A 79 12.72 2.74 -6.78
N TYR A 80 11.46 2.81 -6.34
CA TYR A 80 11.05 3.68 -5.24
C TYR A 80 11.75 3.32 -3.92
N GLU A 81 11.68 2.06 -3.52
CA GLU A 81 12.31 1.57 -2.29
C GLU A 81 13.85 1.63 -2.36
N GLU A 82 14.43 1.32 -3.54
CA GLU A 82 15.88 1.43 -3.73
C GLU A 82 16.36 2.87 -3.58
N ARG A 83 15.62 3.85 -4.12
CA ARG A 83 15.95 5.28 -3.98
C ARG A 83 15.86 5.72 -2.52
N TRP A 84 14.82 5.28 -1.79
CA TRP A 84 14.69 5.57 -0.36
C TRP A 84 15.84 4.97 0.45
N SER A 85 16.11 3.68 0.30
CA SER A 85 17.16 2.99 1.06
C SER A 85 18.56 3.57 0.79
N THR A 86 18.89 3.86 -0.48
CA THR A 86 20.17 4.43 -0.85
C THR A 86 20.31 5.89 -0.41
N GLY A 87 19.23 6.69 -0.51
CA GLY A 87 19.21 8.06 -0.05
C GLY A 87 19.43 8.17 1.45
N VAL A 88 18.70 7.39 2.23
CA VAL A 88 18.86 7.32 3.69
C VAL A 88 20.27 6.88 4.08
N ALA A 89 20.81 5.83 3.45
CA ALA A 89 22.17 5.38 3.70
C ALA A 89 23.22 6.44 3.33
N GLY A 90 22.95 7.28 2.33
CA GLY A 90 23.78 8.41 1.91
C GLY A 90 23.62 9.67 2.76
N GLY A 91 22.63 9.71 3.64
CA GLY A 91 22.26 10.92 4.40
C GLY A 91 21.51 11.94 3.54
N GLU A 92 20.93 11.51 2.43
CA GLU A 92 20.09 12.29 1.53
C GLU A 92 18.62 11.92 1.75
N THR A 93 17.88 12.75 2.46
CA THR A 93 16.44 12.62 2.67
C THR A 93 15.74 13.90 2.23
N PRO A 94 14.51 13.85 1.70
CA PRO A 94 13.75 15.06 1.39
C PRO A 94 13.26 15.72 2.69
N ASP A 95 12.61 16.89 2.58
CA ASP A 95 11.84 17.47 3.67
C ASP A 95 10.48 16.77 3.81
N ILE A 96 9.89 16.40 2.67
CA ILE A 96 8.59 15.69 2.59
C ILE A 96 8.77 14.41 1.78
N GLY A 97 8.32 13.29 2.36
CA GLY A 97 8.33 12.00 1.71
C GLY A 97 6.93 11.41 1.53
N TYR A 98 6.66 10.86 0.36
CA TYR A 98 5.49 9.98 0.19
C TYR A 98 5.84 8.60 0.71
N MET A 99 4.96 8.04 1.53
CA MET A 99 5.11 6.69 2.07
C MET A 99 3.80 5.92 2.00
N TYR A 100 3.89 4.65 1.66
CA TYR A 100 2.81 3.70 1.81
C TYR A 100 3.00 2.89 3.10
N VAL A 101 1.92 2.27 3.59
CA VAL A 101 1.84 1.74 4.95
C VAL A 101 2.95 0.73 5.29
N GLU A 102 3.41 -0.05 4.33
CA GLU A 102 4.45 -1.06 4.54
C GLU A 102 5.86 -0.46 4.73
N MET A 103 6.10 0.78 4.27
CA MET A 103 7.39 1.48 4.47
C MET A 103 7.54 2.04 5.88
N TYR A 104 6.46 2.51 6.47
CA TYR A 104 6.49 3.28 7.71
C TYR A 104 7.25 2.63 8.87
N PRO A 105 7.05 1.33 9.18
CA PRO A 105 7.69 0.74 10.35
C PRO A 105 9.20 0.89 10.37
N THR A 106 9.83 0.73 9.23
CA THR A 106 11.30 0.86 9.08
C THR A 106 11.77 2.29 9.35
N TYR A 107 11.09 3.28 8.78
CA TYR A 107 11.51 4.68 8.89
C TYR A 107 11.09 5.34 10.21
N ILE A 108 9.95 4.93 10.79
CA ILE A 108 9.55 5.35 12.14
C ILE A 108 10.54 4.80 13.17
N SER A 109 10.85 3.50 13.13
CA SER A 109 11.76 2.86 14.07
C SER A 109 13.17 3.42 14.01
N SER A 110 13.62 3.89 12.84
CA SER A 110 14.91 4.56 12.68
C SER A 110 14.88 6.06 13.07
N GLY A 111 13.74 6.58 13.50
CA GLY A 111 13.57 8.00 13.88
C GLY A 111 13.66 8.97 12.71
N LEU A 112 13.43 8.51 11.49
CA LEU A 112 13.54 9.33 10.26
C LEU A 112 12.23 10.04 9.90
N VAL A 113 11.09 9.63 10.45
CA VAL A 113 9.79 10.28 10.25
C VAL A 113 9.42 11.07 11.50
N THR A 114 8.96 12.30 11.31
CA THR A 114 8.51 13.16 12.41
C THR A 114 7.15 12.71 12.90
N ASP A 115 6.98 12.55 14.21
CA ASP A 115 5.68 12.42 14.84
C ASP A 115 4.96 13.76 14.80
N LEU A 116 3.83 13.81 14.11
CA LEU A 116 3.02 15.02 13.91
C LEU A 116 1.94 15.20 14.99
N SER A 117 1.83 14.30 15.97
CA SER A 117 0.75 14.31 16.98
C SER A 117 0.65 15.65 17.74
N ASP A 118 1.80 16.28 18.01
CA ASP A 118 1.85 17.59 18.67
C ASP A 118 1.77 18.79 17.70
N MET A 119 1.76 18.56 16.39
CA MET A 119 1.76 19.59 15.33
C MET A 119 0.43 19.69 14.60
N VAL A 120 -0.47 18.72 14.80
CA VAL A 120 -1.80 18.63 14.21
C VAL A 120 -2.83 18.86 15.31
N GLU A 121 -3.75 19.79 15.09
CA GLU A 121 -4.74 20.18 16.10
C GLU A 121 -6.02 19.33 15.99
N GLU A 122 -6.84 19.31 17.06
CA GLU A 122 -8.14 18.60 17.06
C GLU A 122 -9.08 19.08 15.94
N GLU A 123 -8.95 20.32 15.52
CA GLU A 123 -9.76 20.87 14.42
C GLU A 123 -9.39 20.27 13.08
N ASP A 124 -8.10 19.97 12.84
CA ASP A 124 -7.64 19.28 11.63
C ASP A 124 -8.32 17.92 11.48
N TYR A 125 -8.51 17.16 12.57
CA TYR A 125 -9.20 15.86 12.55
C TYR A 125 -10.67 15.97 12.13
N LYS A 126 -11.30 17.12 12.36
CA LYS A 126 -12.69 17.35 11.93
C LYS A 126 -12.79 17.70 10.44
N GLU A 127 -11.78 18.36 9.90
CA GLU A 127 -11.75 18.75 8.50
C GLU A 127 -11.32 17.60 7.58
N TYR A 128 -10.39 16.75 8.03
CA TYR A 128 -9.90 15.62 7.26
C TYR A 128 -10.77 14.38 7.44
N LEU A 129 -11.20 13.78 6.33
CA LEU A 129 -12.01 12.55 6.35
C LEU A 129 -11.23 11.30 6.76
N PHE A 130 -9.92 11.27 6.55
CA PHE A 130 -9.08 10.08 6.69
C PHE A 130 -7.79 10.31 7.47
N LEU A 131 -7.68 11.39 8.27
CA LEU A 131 -6.44 11.70 9.01
C LEU A 131 -6.02 10.55 9.94
N ASP A 132 -6.99 9.86 10.54
CA ASP A 132 -6.80 8.66 11.36
C ASP A 132 -6.03 7.54 10.64
N ARG A 133 -6.01 7.54 9.31
CA ARG A 133 -5.25 6.56 8.51
C ARG A 133 -3.73 6.83 8.53
N GLY A 134 -3.31 8.02 8.95
CA GLY A 134 -1.91 8.37 9.19
C GLY A 134 -1.40 8.01 10.59
N GLU A 135 -2.29 7.51 11.46
CA GLU A 135 -1.93 7.03 12.80
C GLU A 135 -1.32 5.62 12.72
N MET A 136 -0.09 5.49 13.18
CA MET A 136 0.69 4.26 13.11
C MET A 136 1.64 4.17 14.29
N MET A 137 1.89 2.97 14.81
CA MET A 137 2.88 2.72 15.87
C MET A 137 2.78 3.68 17.07
N GLY A 138 1.57 4.16 17.36
CA GLY A 138 1.27 5.01 18.52
C GLY A 138 1.47 6.52 18.32
N GLY A 139 1.70 7.00 17.09
CA GLY A 139 1.79 8.42 16.72
C GLY A 139 1.12 8.72 15.38
N LEU A 140 1.02 9.99 15.02
CA LEU A 140 0.59 10.45 13.71
C LEU A 140 1.83 10.73 12.84
N TYR A 141 2.11 9.89 11.86
CA TYR A 141 3.34 9.98 11.06
C TYR A 141 3.12 10.44 9.62
N GLY A 142 1.89 10.70 9.23
CA GLY A 142 1.62 11.23 7.90
C GLY A 142 0.21 11.75 7.74
N VAL A 143 0.01 12.58 6.71
CA VAL A 143 -1.30 13.04 6.26
C VAL A 143 -1.63 12.32 4.95
N PRO A 144 -2.77 11.61 4.87
CA PRO A 144 -3.14 10.88 3.67
C PRO A 144 -3.24 11.77 2.43
N ILE A 145 -2.65 11.29 1.33
CA ILE A 145 -2.76 11.91 0.00
C ILE A 145 -3.45 10.97 -1.00
N VAL A 146 -3.32 9.65 -0.81
CA VAL A 146 -4.03 8.65 -1.59
C VAL A 146 -4.77 7.73 -0.63
N THR A 147 -6.08 7.70 -0.73
CA THR A 147 -6.96 6.85 0.09
C THR A 147 -8.24 6.51 -0.66
N GLY A 148 -9.11 5.68 -0.07
CA GLY A 148 -10.38 5.33 -0.70
C GLY A 148 -10.23 4.42 -1.92
N VAL A 149 -9.20 3.59 -1.93
CA VAL A 149 -8.87 2.66 -3.02
C VAL A 149 -8.76 1.20 -2.52
N PRO A 150 -9.80 0.67 -1.83
CA PRO A 150 -9.76 -0.69 -1.34
C PRO A 150 -9.76 -1.74 -2.47
N PHE A 151 -9.29 -2.95 -2.13
CA PHE A 151 -9.40 -4.10 -3.00
C PHE A 151 -10.80 -4.70 -2.86
N VAL A 152 -11.70 -4.35 -3.79
CA VAL A 152 -13.10 -4.75 -3.72
C VAL A 152 -13.39 -6.00 -4.54
N LEU A 153 -14.44 -6.72 -4.15
CA LEU A 153 -14.94 -7.89 -4.86
C LEU A 153 -15.87 -7.43 -5.99
N TYR A 154 -15.37 -7.39 -7.22
CA TYR A 154 -16.18 -7.14 -8.40
C TYR A 154 -16.97 -8.39 -8.78
N TYR A 155 -18.18 -8.21 -9.29
CA TYR A 155 -18.99 -9.31 -9.81
C TYR A 155 -19.56 -9.02 -11.20
N ASN A 156 -19.69 -10.08 -11.97
CA ASN A 156 -20.31 -10.05 -13.28
C ASN A 156 -21.81 -10.30 -13.13
N GLN A 157 -22.62 -9.26 -13.34
CA GLN A 157 -24.07 -9.33 -13.16
C GLN A 157 -24.73 -10.33 -14.12
N ASP A 158 -24.23 -10.43 -15.37
CA ASP A 158 -24.79 -11.35 -16.36
C ASP A 158 -24.64 -12.82 -15.92
N ILE A 159 -23.49 -13.16 -15.30
CA ILE A 159 -23.28 -14.50 -14.73
C ILE A 159 -24.19 -14.73 -13.55
N LEU A 160 -24.30 -13.79 -12.61
CA LEU A 160 -25.20 -13.90 -11.46
C LEU A 160 -26.66 -14.10 -11.89
N ASP A 161 -27.13 -13.30 -12.84
CA ASP A 161 -28.49 -13.40 -13.39
C ASP A 161 -28.73 -14.77 -14.06
N SER A 162 -27.74 -15.30 -14.79
CA SER A 162 -27.82 -16.59 -15.46
C SER A 162 -28.02 -17.79 -14.51
N ILE A 163 -27.60 -17.65 -13.24
CA ILE A 163 -27.70 -18.67 -12.21
C ILE A 163 -28.75 -18.33 -11.14
N GLY A 164 -29.50 -17.22 -11.32
CA GLY A 164 -30.53 -16.76 -10.43
C GLY A 164 -30.07 -16.29 -9.06
N GLU A 165 -28.89 -15.72 -9.00
CA GLU A 165 -28.26 -15.21 -7.76
C GLU A 165 -28.19 -13.67 -7.77
N LYS A 166 -27.98 -13.12 -6.57
CA LYS A 166 -27.69 -11.70 -6.35
C LYS A 166 -26.27 -11.54 -5.86
N ALA A 167 -25.79 -10.29 -5.76
CA ALA A 167 -24.52 -9.98 -5.12
C ALA A 167 -24.42 -10.63 -3.73
N PRO A 168 -23.26 -11.23 -3.37
CA PRO A 168 -23.09 -11.88 -2.07
C PRO A 168 -23.02 -10.83 -0.95
N GLU A 169 -23.59 -11.16 0.21
CA GLU A 169 -23.44 -10.36 1.42
C GLU A 169 -22.48 -11.03 2.42
N THR A 170 -22.44 -12.36 2.42
CA THR A 170 -21.70 -13.19 3.38
C THR A 170 -20.70 -14.13 2.70
N TRP A 171 -19.83 -14.75 3.49
CA TRP A 171 -18.93 -15.81 3.02
C TRP A 171 -19.72 -17.00 2.46
N GLU A 172 -20.81 -17.37 3.12
CA GLU A 172 -21.67 -18.47 2.72
C GLU A 172 -22.33 -18.20 1.36
N ASP A 173 -22.82 -16.97 1.14
CA ASP A 173 -23.35 -16.57 -0.16
C ASP A 173 -22.27 -16.62 -1.24
N PHE A 174 -21.11 -16.08 -0.94
CA PHE A 174 -20.00 -16.04 -1.88
C PHE A 174 -19.55 -17.44 -2.31
N ALA A 175 -19.32 -18.35 -1.36
CA ALA A 175 -18.94 -19.72 -1.66
C ALA A 175 -20.02 -20.46 -2.48
N ARG A 176 -21.30 -20.32 -2.11
CA ARG A 176 -22.44 -20.93 -2.81
C ARG A 176 -22.55 -20.40 -4.25
N ILE A 177 -22.33 -19.10 -4.47
CA ILE A 177 -22.39 -18.52 -5.81
C ILE A 177 -21.17 -18.97 -6.62
N CYS A 178 -19.97 -19.04 -6.04
CA CYS A 178 -18.79 -19.56 -6.70
C CYS A 178 -19.01 -21.00 -7.19
N GLU A 179 -19.60 -21.87 -6.35
CA GLU A 179 -19.93 -23.24 -6.74
C GLU A 179 -20.90 -23.27 -7.93
N LYS A 180 -22.01 -22.52 -7.87
CA LYS A 180 -23.01 -22.48 -8.94
C LYS A 180 -22.50 -21.88 -10.25
N ALA A 181 -21.58 -20.93 -10.17
CA ALA A 181 -21.02 -20.24 -11.33
C ALA A 181 -19.95 -21.07 -12.04
N THR A 182 -19.32 -22.03 -11.34
CA THR A 182 -18.25 -22.85 -11.90
C THR A 182 -18.84 -23.97 -12.76
N LYS A 183 -18.63 -23.93 -14.07
CA LYS A 183 -19.23 -24.91 -15.00
C LYS A 183 -18.47 -24.98 -16.33
N ASP A 184 -18.72 -26.06 -17.03
CA ASP A 184 -18.45 -26.26 -18.45
C ASP A 184 -19.64 -25.68 -19.23
N THR A 185 -19.42 -24.60 -20.00
CA THR A 185 -20.50 -23.88 -20.69
C THR A 185 -20.70 -24.36 -22.12
N ASP A 186 -19.70 -25.00 -22.73
CA ASP A 186 -19.75 -25.51 -24.11
C ASP A 186 -19.89 -27.04 -24.21
N GLY A 187 -19.77 -27.77 -23.09
CA GLY A 187 -19.99 -29.22 -23.01
C GLY A 187 -18.81 -30.05 -23.46
N ASP A 188 -17.60 -29.50 -23.50
CA ASP A 188 -16.39 -30.22 -23.90
C ASP A 188 -15.75 -31.05 -22.78
N GLY A 189 -16.29 -30.96 -21.56
CA GLY A 189 -15.86 -31.67 -20.36
C GLY A 189 -14.82 -30.91 -19.55
N LYS A 190 -14.53 -29.66 -19.90
CA LYS A 190 -13.61 -28.77 -19.16
C LYS A 190 -14.36 -27.57 -18.60
N ILE A 191 -13.91 -27.11 -17.45
CA ILE A 191 -14.43 -25.88 -16.85
C ILE A 191 -13.87 -24.69 -17.64
N ASP A 192 -14.74 -23.84 -18.16
CA ASP A 192 -14.45 -22.62 -18.91
C ASP A 192 -15.08 -21.38 -18.28
N GLN A 193 -15.99 -21.56 -17.32
CA GLN A 193 -16.52 -20.48 -16.48
C GLN A 193 -16.22 -20.81 -15.01
N TYR A 194 -15.61 -19.85 -14.32
CA TYR A 194 -15.16 -19.99 -12.92
C TYR A 194 -16.01 -19.18 -11.96
N GLY A 195 -16.05 -19.61 -10.70
CA GLY A 195 -16.68 -18.83 -9.63
C GLY A 195 -15.84 -17.61 -9.28
N TYR A 196 -14.52 -17.79 -9.18
CA TYR A 196 -13.60 -16.76 -8.66
C TYR A 196 -12.30 -16.67 -9.45
N ALA A 197 -12.06 -15.54 -10.07
CA ALA A 197 -10.80 -15.24 -10.76
C ALA A 197 -9.72 -14.87 -9.74
N VAL A 198 -8.82 -15.80 -9.46
CA VAL A 198 -7.72 -15.65 -8.49
C VAL A 198 -6.39 -15.89 -9.17
N GLY A 199 -5.41 -15.02 -8.86
CA GLY A 199 -4.02 -15.21 -9.23
C GLY A 199 -3.15 -15.31 -7.99
N LEU A 200 -2.33 -16.35 -7.90
CA LEU A 200 -1.50 -16.68 -6.74
C LEU A 200 -0.01 -16.69 -7.08
N ASN A 201 0.37 -16.28 -8.29
CA ASN A 201 1.78 -16.18 -8.65
C ASN A 201 2.42 -15.00 -7.91
N SER A 202 3.38 -15.30 -7.08
CA SER A 202 4.09 -14.36 -6.21
C SER A 202 5.45 -13.94 -6.78
N GLY A 203 5.53 -13.49 -8.04
CA GLY A 203 6.74 -12.82 -8.55
C GLY A 203 7.06 -11.56 -7.72
N SER A 204 8.26 -11.09 -7.68
CA SER A 204 8.95 -10.23 -6.70
C SER A 204 8.24 -8.98 -6.09
N MET A 205 7.15 -8.52 -6.65
CA MET A 205 6.24 -7.50 -6.04
C MET A 205 4.89 -8.11 -5.63
N SER A 206 4.67 -9.38 -5.86
CA SER A 206 3.36 -10.02 -5.85
C SER A 206 3.07 -10.85 -4.60
N ASN A 207 4.04 -11.04 -3.71
CA ASN A 207 3.77 -11.70 -2.42
C ASN A 207 2.74 -10.90 -1.62
N LEU A 208 2.89 -9.57 -1.57
CA LEU A 208 1.94 -8.69 -0.91
C LEU A 208 0.60 -8.63 -1.63
N TYR A 209 0.54 -8.85 -2.96
CA TYR A 209 -0.71 -8.81 -3.70
C TYR A 209 -1.72 -9.86 -3.23
N VAL A 210 -1.27 -11.06 -2.88
CA VAL A 210 -2.12 -12.12 -2.30
C VAL A 210 -2.69 -11.68 -0.95
N LEU A 211 -1.87 -11.01 -0.13
CA LEU A 211 -2.32 -10.46 1.15
C LEU A 211 -3.31 -9.33 0.94
N ASN A 212 -2.98 -8.33 0.12
CA ASN A 212 -3.79 -7.15 -0.15
C ASN A 212 -5.14 -7.51 -0.79
N SER A 213 -5.12 -8.43 -1.78
CA SER A 213 -6.32 -8.79 -2.54
C SER A 213 -7.25 -9.73 -1.78
N TYR A 214 -6.71 -10.62 -0.95
CA TYR A 214 -7.49 -11.71 -0.39
C TYR A 214 -7.39 -11.84 1.13
N MET A 215 -6.16 -11.96 1.65
CA MET A 215 -6.00 -12.47 3.00
C MET A 215 -6.26 -11.47 4.11
N TYR A 216 -5.87 -10.19 3.95
CA TYR A 216 -6.19 -9.17 4.96
C TYR A 216 -7.69 -9.03 5.15
N SER A 217 -8.42 -8.94 4.05
CA SER A 217 -9.88 -8.83 4.08
C SER A 217 -10.51 -10.02 4.80
N LEU A 218 -10.13 -11.24 4.45
CA LEU A 218 -10.67 -12.44 5.07
C LEU A 218 -10.30 -12.56 6.56
N LEU A 219 -9.05 -12.19 6.92
CA LEU A 219 -8.60 -12.20 8.31
C LEU A 219 -9.44 -11.24 9.17
N TRP A 220 -9.65 -10.01 8.71
CA TRP A 220 -10.46 -9.02 9.42
C TRP A 220 -11.94 -9.41 9.47
N GLN A 221 -12.50 -9.91 8.38
CA GLN A 221 -13.87 -10.43 8.35
C GLN A 221 -14.06 -11.60 9.35
N ALA A 222 -13.02 -12.39 9.62
CA ALA A 222 -13.01 -13.40 10.66
C ALA A 222 -12.79 -12.84 12.08
N GLY A 223 -12.62 -11.52 12.23
CA GLY A 223 -12.38 -10.85 13.52
C GLY A 223 -10.97 -11.05 14.06
N GLY A 224 -9.98 -11.15 13.17
CA GLY A 224 -8.56 -11.20 13.50
C GLY A 224 -7.79 -9.98 12.99
N ASP A 225 -6.51 -9.92 13.30
CA ASP A 225 -5.58 -8.94 12.74
C ASP A 225 -4.18 -9.57 12.57
N ILE A 226 -3.25 -8.80 11.96
CA ILE A 226 -1.88 -9.26 11.75
C ILE A 226 -1.11 -9.31 13.08
N TYR A 227 -1.19 -8.25 13.87
CA TYR A 227 -0.52 -8.13 15.17
C TYR A 227 -1.53 -8.12 16.31
N THR A 228 -1.04 -8.34 17.50
CA THR A 228 -1.74 -7.98 18.75
C THR A 228 -1.84 -6.46 18.88
N ASP A 229 -2.75 -5.96 19.70
CA ASP A 229 -2.97 -4.51 19.88
C ASP A 229 -1.72 -3.76 20.36
N ASP A 230 -0.85 -4.44 21.11
CA ASP A 230 0.42 -3.89 21.61
C ASP A 230 1.61 -4.06 20.65
N LEU A 231 1.37 -4.62 19.46
CA LEU A 231 2.34 -4.91 18.39
C LEU A 231 3.51 -5.84 18.81
N LYS A 232 3.42 -6.50 19.97
CA LYS A 232 4.52 -7.33 20.52
C LYS A 232 4.55 -8.74 19.99
N GLU A 233 3.43 -9.22 19.46
CA GLU A 233 3.29 -10.54 18.86
C GLU A 233 2.39 -10.45 17.60
N VAL A 234 2.50 -11.45 16.73
CA VAL A 234 1.53 -11.59 15.63
C VAL A 234 0.30 -12.37 16.11
N ALA A 235 -0.87 -12.06 15.51
CA ALA A 235 -2.16 -12.63 15.86
C ALA A 235 -2.78 -13.50 14.76
N PHE A 236 -2.22 -13.49 13.54
CA PHE A 236 -2.80 -14.15 12.37
C PHE A 236 -2.82 -15.69 12.45
N ASN A 237 -2.09 -16.33 13.37
CA ASN A 237 -2.16 -17.78 13.58
C ASN A 237 -3.26 -18.21 14.56
N GLY A 238 -4.04 -17.26 15.08
CA GLY A 238 -5.17 -17.50 15.94
C GLY A 238 -6.36 -18.12 15.19
N LYS A 239 -7.49 -18.31 15.91
CA LYS A 239 -8.71 -18.92 15.35
C LYS A 239 -9.21 -18.18 14.10
N ALA A 240 -9.12 -16.85 14.07
CA ALA A 240 -9.57 -16.04 12.95
C ALA A 240 -8.73 -16.29 11.68
N GLY A 241 -7.40 -16.34 11.82
CA GLY A 241 -6.51 -16.61 10.69
C GLY A 241 -6.67 -18.02 10.14
N VAL A 242 -6.84 -19.02 11.01
CA VAL A 242 -7.16 -20.40 10.56
C VAL A 242 -8.47 -20.41 9.78
N GLN A 243 -9.53 -19.79 10.29
CA GLN A 243 -10.82 -19.70 9.58
C GLN A 243 -10.69 -18.99 8.23
N ALA A 244 -9.95 -17.89 8.17
CA ALA A 244 -9.73 -17.12 6.94
C ALA A 244 -9.01 -17.95 5.87
N LEU A 245 -7.92 -18.62 6.24
CA LEU A 245 -7.12 -19.39 5.27
C LEU A 245 -7.82 -20.72 4.89
N GLU A 246 -8.55 -21.37 5.81
CA GLU A 246 -9.41 -22.52 5.49
C GLU A 246 -10.52 -22.12 4.52
N PHE A 247 -11.18 -20.98 4.73
CA PHE A 247 -12.19 -20.47 3.82
C PHE A 247 -11.61 -20.18 2.44
N PHE A 248 -10.49 -19.46 2.36
CA PHE A 248 -9.83 -19.17 1.09
C PHE A 248 -9.45 -20.46 0.34
N LYS A 249 -8.88 -21.42 1.04
CA LYS A 249 -8.53 -22.74 0.48
C LYS A 249 -9.77 -23.50 -0.02
N SER A 250 -10.89 -23.39 0.65
CA SER A 250 -12.15 -24.06 0.25
C SER A 250 -12.70 -23.57 -1.08
N LEU A 251 -12.32 -22.37 -1.52
CA LEU A 251 -12.71 -21.78 -2.80
C LEU A 251 -11.87 -22.29 -3.98
N GLN A 252 -10.76 -22.99 -3.73
CA GLN A 252 -9.83 -23.45 -4.76
C GLN A 252 -10.47 -24.23 -5.91
N PRO A 253 -11.51 -25.10 -5.69
CA PRO A 253 -12.19 -25.78 -6.79
C PRO A 253 -12.93 -24.86 -7.77
N TYR A 254 -13.14 -23.60 -7.40
CA TYR A 254 -13.89 -22.61 -8.18
C TYR A 254 -12.98 -21.58 -8.85
N MET A 255 -11.67 -21.75 -8.72
CA MET A 255 -10.64 -20.89 -9.31
C MET A 255 -10.15 -21.46 -10.64
N PRO A 256 -9.51 -20.63 -11.51
CA PRO A 256 -8.84 -21.14 -12.71
C PRO A 256 -7.78 -22.20 -12.38
N GLU A 257 -7.67 -23.24 -13.21
CA GLU A 257 -6.68 -24.33 -13.03
C GLU A 257 -5.24 -23.79 -12.96
N ASN A 258 -4.98 -22.69 -13.68
CA ASN A 258 -3.68 -22.02 -13.71
C ASN A 258 -3.54 -20.87 -12.69
N ALA A 259 -4.39 -20.78 -11.68
CA ALA A 259 -4.35 -19.70 -10.66
C ALA A 259 -2.95 -19.52 -10.03
N MET A 260 -2.21 -20.61 -9.81
CA MET A 260 -0.84 -20.57 -9.28
C MET A 260 0.18 -19.92 -10.23
N SER A 261 -0.16 -19.72 -11.50
CA SER A 261 0.71 -19.11 -12.52
C SER A 261 0.27 -17.69 -12.92
N LEU A 262 -0.94 -17.29 -12.56
CA LEU A 262 -1.46 -15.96 -12.83
C LEU A 262 -1.07 -15.01 -11.70
N SER A 263 -0.70 -13.79 -12.05
CA SER A 263 -0.74 -12.68 -11.09
C SER A 263 -2.19 -12.32 -10.77
N GLY A 264 -2.44 -11.64 -9.66
CA GLY A 264 -3.79 -11.16 -9.34
C GLY A 264 -4.34 -10.22 -10.43
N GLN A 265 -3.49 -9.35 -10.99
CA GLN A 265 -3.88 -8.47 -12.09
C GLN A 265 -4.21 -9.26 -13.37
N ASP A 266 -3.43 -10.30 -13.71
CA ASP A 266 -3.71 -11.14 -14.88
C ASP A 266 -5.01 -11.93 -14.68
N ALA A 267 -5.28 -12.45 -13.48
CA ALA A 267 -6.52 -13.13 -13.18
C ALA A 267 -7.74 -12.19 -13.35
N PHE A 268 -7.62 -10.95 -12.87
CA PHE A 268 -8.67 -9.97 -13.09
C PHE A 268 -8.86 -9.65 -14.57
N SER A 269 -7.79 -9.28 -15.29
CA SER A 269 -7.88 -8.79 -16.66
C SER A 269 -8.19 -9.87 -17.69
N THR A 270 -7.66 -11.12 -17.53
CA THR A 270 -7.78 -12.18 -18.54
C THR A 270 -8.87 -13.23 -18.24
N VAL A 271 -9.38 -13.24 -17.00
CA VAL A 271 -10.44 -14.18 -16.60
C VAL A 271 -11.72 -13.44 -16.25
N PHE A 272 -11.71 -12.56 -15.23
CA PHE A 272 -12.90 -11.84 -14.82
C PHE A 272 -13.38 -10.84 -15.88
N ALA A 273 -12.50 -9.95 -16.33
CA ALA A 273 -12.85 -8.91 -17.30
C ALA A 273 -13.20 -9.44 -18.69
N GLU A 274 -12.77 -10.67 -19.01
CA GLU A 274 -13.18 -11.42 -20.19
C GLU A 274 -14.51 -12.17 -20.02
N GLY A 275 -15.22 -11.97 -18.89
CA GLY A 275 -16.51 -12.59 -18.63
C GLY A 275 -16.46 -14.10 -18.32
N LYS A 276 -15.28 -14.62 -17.95
CA LYS A 276 -15.05 -16.04 -17.66
C LYS A 276 -15.15 -16.38 -16.17
N ALA A 277 -15.42 -15.40 -15.31
CA ALA A 277 -15.62 -15.65 -13.88
C ALA A 277 -16.74 -14.77 -13.32
N ALA A 278 -17.45 -15.30 -12.31
CA ALA A 278 -18.48 -14.56 -11.60
C ALA A 278 -17.89 -13.43 -10.75
N PHE A 279 -16.72 -13.67 -10.17
CA PHE A 279 -16.05 -12.71 -9.29
C PHE A 279 -14.58 -12.51 -9.65
N GLY A 280 -14.11 -11.29 -9.38
CA GLY A 280 -12.69 -10.94 -9.43
C GLY A 280 -12.38 -9.86 -8.38
N VAL A 281 -11.15 -9.80 -7.92
CA VAL A 281 -10.69 -8.77 -6.99
C VAL A 281 -9.60 -7.94 -7.67
N THR A 282 -9.75 -6.65 -7.58
CA THR A 282 -8.66 -5.69 -7.89
C THR A 282 -8.85 -4.42 -7.08
N ARG A 283 -7.82 -3.58 -7.08
CA ARG A 283 -7.85 -2.26 -6.46
C ARG A 283 -8.94 -1.40 -7.09
N SER A 284 -9.75 -0.77 -6.27
CA SER A 284 -10.71 0.21 -6.74
C SER A 284 -10.01 1.54 -7.09
N SER A 285 -10.67 2.33 -7.91
CA SER A 285 -10.28 3.70 -8.24
C SER A 285 -11.54 4.52 -8.48
N ALA A 286 -11.51 5.79 -8.21
CA ALA A 286 -12.61 6.69 -8.49
C ALA A 286 -12.99 6.76 -9.99
N SER A 287 -12.12 6.31 -10.88
CA SER A 287 -12.33 6.26 -12.34
C SER A 287 -12.57 4.85 -12.90
N ASN A 288 -12.89 3.85 -12.06
CA ASN A 288 -13.01 2.46 -12.53
C ASN A 288 -14.09 2.26 -13.60
N GLU A 289 -15.23 2.94 -13.50
CA GLU A 289 -16.29 2.78 -14.50
C GLU A 289 -15.82 3.24 -15.89
N THR A 290 -15.20 4.42 -15.95
CA THR A 290 -14.61 4.98 -17.17
C THR A 290 -13.46 4.11 -17.69
N THR A 291 -12.55 3.70 -16.80
CA THR A 291 -11.38 2.89 -17.16
C THR A 291 -11.79 1.50 -17.63
N PHE A 292 -12.69 0.83 -16.93
CA PHE A 292 -13.15 -0.51 -17.32
C PHE A 292 -13.92 -0.50 -18.64
N ALA A 293 -14.72 0.54 -18.92
CA ALA A 293 -15.39 0.68 -20.20
C ALA A 293 -14.41 0.80 -21.38
N LYS A 294 -13.25 1.41 -21.16
CA LYS A 294 -12.18 1.56 -22.13
C LYS A 294 -11.33 0.29 -22.27
N ASP A 295 -10.85 -0.24 -21.15
CA ASP A 295 -9.81 -1.27 -21.13
C ASP A 295 -10.38 -2.69 -21.17
N TYR A 296 -11.64 -2.89 -20.72
CA TYR A 296 -12.32 -4.18 -20.65
C TYR A 296 -13.68 -4.16 -21.35
N PRO A 297 -13.72 -4.03 -22.69
CA PRO A 297 -14.97 -3.86 -23.43
C PRO A 297 -15.94 -5.05 -23.34
N ASN A 298 -15.47 -6.21 -22.89
CA ASN A 298 -16.29 -7.40 -22.64
C ASN A 298 -16.99 -7.39 -21.29
N LEU A 299 -16.50 -6.60 -20.32
CA LEU A 299 -17.08 -6.45 -18.99
C LEU A 299 -18.13 -5.32 -18.99
N LYS A 300 -19.38 -5.62 -19.39
CA LYS A 300 -20.43 -4.60 -19.57
C LYS A 300 -21.28 -4.40 -18.32
N ASN A 301 -21.74 -5.50 -17.73
CA ASN A 301 -22.66 -5.49 -16.60
C ASN A 301 -21.90 -5.97 -15.35
N TRP A 302 -21.30 -5.05 -14.64
CA TRP A 302 -20.57 -5.33 -13.42
C TRP A 302 -20.96 -4.36 -12.32
N ASP A 303 -20.76 -4.80 -11.09
CA ASP A 303 -20.78 -3.96 -9.91
C ASP A 303 -19.82 -4.58 -8.88
N TYR A 304 -19.79 -4.08 -7.65
CA TYR A 304 -18.87 -4.57 -6.64
C TYR A 304 -19.52 -4.65 -5.25
N VAL A 305 -18.90 -5.46 -4.41
CA VAL A 305 -19.14 -5.52 -2.97
C VAL A 305 -17.86 -5.03 -2.30
N THR A 306 -17.95 -3.98 -1.50
CA THR A 306 -16.78 -3.40 -0.82
C THR A 306 -16.22 -4.39 0.20
N SER A 307 -17.08 -5.06 0.96
CA SER A 307 -16.67 -6.07 1.93
C SER A 307 -17.77 -7.10 2.12
N LEU A 308 -17.38 -8.38 2.14
CA LEU A 308 -18.27 -9.44 2.64
C LEU A 308 -18.31 -9.37 4.17
N LYS A 309 -19.43 -9.83 4.73
CA LYS A 309 -19.58 -10.00 6.18
C LYS A 309 -19.40 -11.47 6.57
N HIS A 310 -18.58 -11.68 7.60
CA HIS A 310 -18.58 -12.93 8.38
C HIS A 310 -18.85 -12.57 9.84
N LYS A 311 -17.89 -12.34 10.68
CA LYS A 311 -18.13 -11.72 11.99
C LYS A 311 -18.22 -10.21 11.88
N GLU A 312 -17.32 -9.62 11.10
CA GLU A 312 -17.20 -8.20 10.87
C GLU A 312 -17.15 -7.89 9.38
N TYR A 313 -17.20 -6.61 9.03
CA TYR A 313 -16.74 -6.12 7.75
C TYR A 313 -15.24 -5.81 7.84
N GLY A 314 -14.54 -5.98 6.74
CA GLY A 314 -13.14 -5.63 6.66
C GLY A 314 -12.63 -5.84 5.25
N THR A 315 -12.02 -4.81 4.68
CA THR A 315 -11.39 -4.87 3.35
C THR A 315 -10.13 -4.04 3.39
N PHE A 316 -9.07 -4.55 2.78
CA PHE A 316 -7.83 -3.79 2.71
C PHE A 316 -7.99 -2.63 1.74
N GLY A 317 -7.70 -1.41 2.24
CA GLY A 317 -7.62 -0.19 1.45
C GLY A 317 -6.34 0.56 1.80
N ALA A 318 -5.56 0.91 0.78
CA ALA A 318 -4.36 1.70 0.99
C ALA A 318 -4.68 3.07 1.58
N ALA A 319 -3.77 3.58 2.40
CA ALA A 319 -3.72 4.95 2.85
C ALA A 319 -2.25 5.39 2.77
N ASP A 320 -1.89 5.95 1.61
CA ASP A 320 -0.55 6.44 1.38
C ASP A 320 -0.50 7.91 1.79
N CYS A 321 0.54 8.28 2.52
CA CYS A 321 0.60 9.59 3.16
C CYS A 321 1.82 10.40 2.71
N LEU A 322 1.73 11.71 2.89
CA LEU A 322 2.87 12.62 2.92
C LEU A 322 3.35 12.77 4.36
N SER A 323 4.65 12.62 4.57
CA SER A 323 5.29 12.67 5.88
C SER A 323 6.38 13.72 5.92
N VAL A 324 6.52 14.38 7.07
CA VAL A 324 7.65 15.29 7.34
C VAL A 324 8.83 14.45 7.80
N MET A 325 9.98 14.60 7.15
CA MET A 325 11.19 13.90 7.56
C MET A 325 11.86 14.61 8.73
N SER A 326 12.34 13.85 9.70
CA SER A 326 12.98 14.39 10.92
C SER A 326 14.27 15.16 10.63
N THR A 327 14.85 14.98 9.44
CA THR A 327 16.02 15.70 8.95
C THR A 327 15.70 17.07 8.37
N SER A 328 14.41 17.37 8.11
CA SER A 328 13.98 18.68 7.63
C SER A 328 14.41 19.80 8.57
N LYS A 329 14.83 20.91 8.00
CA LYS A 329 15.17 22.13 8.74
C LYS A 329 13.98 23.10 8.85
N GLN A 330 12.86 22.76 8.21
CA GLN A 330 11.64 23.57 8.11
C GLN A 330 10.39 22.70 8.35
N PRO A 331 10.30 21.93 9.47
CA PRO A 331 9.23 20.94 9.66
C PRO A 331 7.84 21.58 9.69
N GLU A 332 7.70 22.79 10.25
CA GLU A 332 6.42 23.50 10.27
C GLU A 332 5.99 23.94 8.86
N LEU A 333 6.92 24.45 8.04
CA LEU A 333 6.61 24.84 6.66
C LEU A 333 6.35 23.60 5.78
N ALA A 334 7.04 22.49 6.04
CA ALA A 334 6.78 21.22 5.37
C ALA A 334 5.37 20.70 5.70
N LEU A 335 4.95 20.76 6.95
CA LEU A 335 3.58 20.38 7.34
C LEU A 335 2.53 21.33 6.75
N ASP A 336 2.80 22.65 6.71
CA ASP A 336 1.91 23.60 6.06
C ASP A 336 1.73 23.30 4.57
N LEU A 337 2.83 22.95 3.86
CA LEU A 337 2.76 22.49 2.48
C LEU A 337 1.95 21.19 2.34
N ILE A 338 2.14 20.22 3.23
CA ILE A 338 1.34 18.98 3.22
C ILE A 338 -0.14 19.30 3.39
N LYS A 339 -0.52 20.14 4.36
CA LYS A 339 -1.90 20.57 4.58
C LYS A 339 -2.47 21.30 3.36
N TYR A 340 -1.68 22.13 2.68
CA TYR A 340 -2.11 22.78 1.44
C TYR A 340 -2.36 21.76 0.32
N ILE A 341 -1.42 20.83 0.09
CA ILE A 341 -1.54 19.80 -0.95
C ILE A 341 -2.75 18.87 -0.69
N THR A 342 -2.97 18.48 0.56
CA THR A 342 -4.06 17.59 0.94
C THR A 342 -5.38 18.31 1.24
N GLY A 343 -5.37 19.64 1.14
CA GLY A 343 -6.51 20.49 1.37
C GLY A 343 -7.51 20.53 0.20
N PRO A 344 -8.74 21.01 0.45
CA PRO A 344 -9.84 20.90 -0.51
C PRO A 344 -9.60 21.67 -1.82
N GLU A 345 -8.96 22.83 -1.78
CA GLU A 345 -8.72 23.63 -2.97
C GLU A 345 -7.75 22.95 -3.93
N PHE A 346 -6.60 22.46 -3.40
CA PHE A 346 -5.62 21.77 -4.21
C PHE A 346 -6.19 20.44 -4.75
N MET A 347 -6.79 19.62 -3.87
CA MET A 347 -7.28 18.29 -4.24
C MET A 347 -8.46 18.35 -5.21
N THR A 348 -9.38 19.30 -5.06
CA THR A 348 -10.46 19.48 -6.04
C THR A 348 -9.93 19.75 -7.45
N GLU A 349 -8.90 20.59 -7.59
CA GLU A 349 -8.28 20.86 -8.89
C GLU A 349 -7.43 19.68 -9.38
N TYR A 350 -6.72 19.00 -8.49
CA TYR A 350 -5.91 17.84 -8.82
C TYR A 350 -6.78 16.64 -9.25
N HIS A 351 -7.89 16.38 -8.56
CA HIS A 351 -8.80 15.29 -8.89
C HIS A 351 -9.51 15.46 -10.25
N LYS A 352 -9.49 16.65 -10.86
CA LYS A 352 -9.98 16.81 -12.25
C LYS A 352 -9.08 16.12 -13.27
N VAL A 353 -7.81 15.91 -12.95
CA VAL A 353 -6.84 15.21 -13.81
C VAL A 353 -6.51 13.80 -13.31
N ALA A 354 -6.62 13.57 -12.01
CA ALA A 354 -6.37 12.30 -11.34
C ALA A 354 -7.50 11.99 -10.34
N PRO A 355 -8.69 11.55 -10.80
CA PRO A 355 -9.86 11.32 -9.95
C PRO A 355 -9.55 10.47 -8.73
N GLY A 356 -9.95 10.92 -7.54
CA GLY A 356 -9.63 10.29 -6.27
C GLY A 356 -10.69 10.50 -5.19
N ALA A 357 -10.45 9.93 -4.02
CA ALA A 357 -11.31 10.10 -2.86
C ALA A 357 -11.11 11.50 -2.24
N PRO A 358 -12.18 12.17 -1.81
CA PRO A 358 -12.05 13.39 -1.06
C PRO A 358 -11.28 13.14 0.25
N LEU A 359 -10.34 14.01 0.57
CA LEU A 359 -9.54 13.94 1.80
C LEU A 359 -10.11 14.79 2.92
N THR A 360 -10.88 15.81 2.58
CA THR A 360 -11.52 16.74 3.54
C THR A 360 -13.04 16.77 3.36
N ALA A 361 -13.75 17.11 4.43
CA ALA A 361 -15.20 17.19 4.45
C ALA A 361 -15.78 18.28 3.51
N SER A 362 -14.97 19.26 3.13
CA SER A 362 -15.34 20.34 2.22
C SER A 362 -14.97 20.10 0.75
N GLU A 363 -14.23 19.02 0.48
CA GLU A 363 -13.86 18.63 -0.88
C GLU A 363 -15.02 17.91 -1.56
N GLU A 364 -15.31 18.28 -2.81
CA GLU A 364 -16.31 17.57 -3.61
C GLU A 364 -15.70 16.27 -4.19
N TYR A 365 -16.49 15.20 -4.19
CA TYR A 365 -16.08 13.98 -4.87
C TYR A 365 -15.94 14.20 -6.37
N VAL A 366 -14.78 13.88 -6.91
CA VAL A 366 -14.48 13.92 -8.36
C VAL A 366 -14.13 12.52 -8.84
N GLY A 367 -15.09 11.87 -9.51
CA GLY A 367 -14.93 10.51 -10.02
C GLY A 367 -16.21 9.95 -10.60
N ASP A 368 -16.18 8.68 -10.93
CA ASP A 368 -17.34 7.95 -11.45
C ASP A 368 -18.39 7.77 -10.34
N PRO A 369 -19.68 8.08 -10.57
CA PRO A 369 -20.72 8.00 -9.53
C PRO A 369 -20.86 6.61 -8.89
N LYS A 370 -20.60 5.54 -9.63
CA LYS A 370 -20.63 4.17 -9.12
C LYS A 370 -19.60 3.95 -8.00
N MET A 371 -18.47 4.62 -8.05
CA MET A 371 -17.36 4.44 -7.10
C MET A 371 -17.49 5.30 -5.84
N GLU A 372 -18.35 6.33 -5.85
CA GLU A 372 -18.53 7.27 -4.74
C GLU A 372 -18.91 6.61 -3.43
N ARG A 373 -19.70 5.52 -3.46
CA ARG A 373 -20.14 4.83 -2.24
C ARG A 373 -19.00 4.24 -1.40
N ILE A 374 -17.80 3.98 -2.01
CA ILE A 374 -16.63 3.50 -1.27
C ILE A 374 -16.21 4.49 -0.18
N VAL A 375 -16.28 5.77 -0.49
CA VAL A 375 -15.83 6.85 0.39
C VAL A 375 -16.96 7.51 1.18
N THR A 376 -18.21 7.14 0.89
CA THR A 376 -19.41 7.60 1.58
C THR A 376 -20.03 6.49 2.42
N GLU A 377 -20.88 5.64 1.82
CA GLU A 377 -21.67 4.61 2.52
C GLU A 377 -20.81 3.46 3.07
N ASP A 378 -19.72 3.13 2.39
CA ASP A 378 -18.88 1.98 2.67
C ASP A 378 -17.54 2.35 3.35
N ARG A 379 -17.37 3.59 3.76
CA ARG A 379 -16.14 4.11 4.36
C ARG A 379 -15.63 3.27 5.53
N ASP A 380 -16.53 2.80 6.37
CA ASP A 380 -16.19 2.02 7.57
C ASP A 380 -15.98 0.53 7.28
N LYS A 381 -16.15 0.08 6.02
CA LYS A 381 -15.96 -1.31 5.62
C LYS A 381 -14.55 -1.63 5.17
N TRP A 382 -13.69 -0.63 5.03
CA TRP A 382 -12.29 -0.81 4.64
C TRP A 382 -11.35 -0.02 5.54
N ARG A 383 -10.13 -0.48 5.65
CA ARG A 383 -9.08 0.14 6.47
C ARG A 383 -7.69 -0.17 5.93
N PRO A 384 -6.67 0.64 6.27
CA PRO A 384 -5.29 0.32 5.98
C PRO A 384 -4.80 -0.86 6.82
N LEU A 385 -3.63 -1.38 6.45
CA LEU A 385 -2.92 -2.37 7.23
C LEU A 385 -2.47 -1.76 8.57
N GLN A 386 -2.49 -2.58 9.61
CA GLN A 386 -1.84 -2.23 10.88
C GLN A 386 -0.32 -2.24 10.69
N ALA A 387 0.31 -1.07 10.77
CA ALA A 387 1.76 -0.96 10.67
C ALA A 387 2.41 -1.44 11.98
N GLY A 388 3.31 -2.39 11.88
CA GLY A 388 4.04 -2.94 13.03
C GLY A 388 5.52 -3.17 12.72
N PRO A 389 6.39 -3.30 13.74
CA PRO A 389 7.81 -3.56 13.53
C PRO A 389 8.07 -4.79 12.68
N CYS A 390 9.17 -4.81 11.93
CA CYS A 390 9.57 -5.91 11.03
C CYS A 390 8.52 -6.28 9.98
N GLY A 391 7.62 -5.34 9.63
CA GLY A 391 6.43 -5.61 8.82
C GLY A 391 6.75 -6.29 7.49
N SER A 392 7.69 -5.79 6.70
CA SER A 392 8.05 -6.36 5.39
C SER A 392 8.44 -7.83 5.49
N GLU A 393 9.36 -8.19 6.39
CA GLU A 393 9.84 -9.56 6.56
C GLU A 393 8.76 -10.51 7.09
N ILE A 394 7.94 -10.02 8.02
CA ILE A 394 6.82 -10.78 8.58
C ILE A 394 5.78 -11.08 7.50
N LEU A 395 5.39 -10.07 6.70
CA LEU A 395 4.36 -10.21 5.69
C LEU A 395 4.83 -11.06 4.50
N GLU A 396 6.09 -10.94 4.08
CA GLU A 396 6.67 -11.81 3.05
C GLU A 396 6.69 -13.27 3.50
N ASN A 397 7.09 -13.54 4.74
CA ASN A 397 7.06 -14.88 5.30
C ASN A 397 5.64 -15.43 5.40
N TYR A 398 4.68 -14.63 5.88
CA TYR A 398 3.27 -14.99 5.94
C TYR A 398 2.70 -15.35 4.56
N ALA A 399 2.96 -14.53 3.54
CA ALA A 399 2.52 -14.79 2.17
C ALA A 399 3.10 -16.10 1.60
N ALA A 400 4.37 -16.39 1.87
CA ALA A 400 5.01 -17.63 1.43
C ALA A 400 4.34 -18.87 2.04
N HIS A 401 3.96 -18.83 3.30
CA HIS A 401 3.24 -19.91 3.97
C HIS A 401 1.79 -20.08 3.45
N ILE A 402 1.09 -18.99 3.14
CA ILE A 402 -0.22 -19.03 2.47
C ILE A 402 -0.08 -19.74 1.11
N GLN A 403 0.93 -19.38 0.32
CA GLN A 403 1.18 -20.01 -0.98
C GLN A 403 1.43 -21.51 -0.82
N ALA A 404 2.24 -21.92 0.15
CA ALA A 404 2.51 -23.34 0.42
C ALA A 404 1.24 -24.13 0.78
N VAL A 405 0.30 -23.49 1.50
CA VAL A 405 -1.01 -24.09 1.80
C VAL A 405 -1.86 -24.24 0.54
N MET A 406 -1.89 -23.24 -0.34
CA MET A 406 -2.66 -23.26 -1.59
C MET A 406 -2.08 -24.27 -2.59
N GLU A 407 -0.77 -24.49 -2.56
CA GLU A 407 -0.09 -25.56 -3.34
C GLU A 407 -0.27 -26.97 -2.73
N GLY A 408 -0.91 -27.10 -1.57
CA GLY A 408 -1.09 -28.37 -0.86
C GLY A 408 0.18 -28.92 -0.21
N LYS A 409 1.20 -28.08 -0.04
CA LYS A 409 2.49 -28.46 0.57
C LYS A 409 2.48 -28.41 2.09
N GLN A 410 1.60 -27.58 2.67
CA GLN A 410 1.45 -27.41 4.11
C GLN A 410 -0.01 -27.51 4.56
N ASP A 411 -0.21 -27.91 5.81
CA ASP A 411 -1.47 -27.79 6.51
C ASP A 411 -1.68 -26.33 6.97
N VAL A 412 -2.93 -25.87 6.98
CA VAL A 412 -3.28 -24.48 7.34
C VAL A 412 -2.72 -24.08 8.70
N LYS A 413 -3.00 -24.86 9.75
CA LYS A 413 -2.58 -24.51 11.10
C LYS A 413 -1.05 -24.57 11.25
N ALA A 414 -0.42 -25.59 10.69
CA ALA A 414 1.04 -25.73 10.73
C ALA A 414 1.73 -24.54 10.02
N ALA A 415 1.27 -24.15 8.84
CA ALA A 415 1.81 -23.04 8.07
C ALA A 415 1.72 -21.71 8.86
N LEU A 416 0.55 -21.45 9.45
CA LEU A 416 0.34 -20.23 10.24
C LEU A 416 1.19 -20.22 11.52
N ASP A 417 1.36 -21.37 12.19
CA ASP A 417 2.19 -21.44 13.40
C ASP A 417 3.68 -21.29 13.11
N GLU A 418 4.17 -21.86 12.01
CA GLU A 418 5.56 -21.71 11.58
C GLU A 418 5.86 -20.24 11.23
N SER A 419 4.97 -19.60 10.48
CA SER A 419 5.10 -18.19 10.15
C SER A 419 5.02 -17.29 11.39
N ALA A 420 4.11 -17.57 12.31
CA ALA A 420 3.99 -16.81 13.56
C ALA A 420 5.21 -17.01 14.47
N SER A 421 5.80 -18.18 14.53
CA SER A 421 7.03 -18.42 15.29
C SER A 421 8.18 -17.57 14.76
N TYR A 422 8.37 -17.55 13.43
CA TYR A 422 9.38 -16.70 12.78
C TYR A 422 9.14 -15.22 13.07
N ALA A 423 7.91 -14.76 12.90
CA ALA A 423 7.53 -13.36 13.13
C ALA A 423 7.76 -12.93 14.59
N ASN A 424 7.37 -13.75 15.55
CA ASN A 424 7.54 -13.44 16.99
C ASN A 424 9.01 -13.47 17.43
N ASP A 425 9.87 -14.26 16.79
CA ASP A 425 11.32 -14.20 17.02
C ASP A 425 11.89 -12.87 16.54
N LEU A 426 11.50 -12.37 15.36
CA LEU A 426 11.89 -11.04 14.84
C LEU A 426 11.41 -9.91 15.78
N LEU A 427 10.15 -9.93 16.19
CA LEU A 427 9.60 -8.92 17.10
C LEU A 427 10.34 -8.90 18.45
N LYS A 428 10.68 -10.08 18.98
CA LYS A 428 11.43 -10.18 20.21
C LYS A 428 12.84 -9.60 20.10
N GLU A 429 13.53 -9.84 19.00
CA GLU A 429 14.84 -9.24 18.71
C GLU A 429 14.72 -7.72 18.60
N TYR A 430 13.74 -7.22 17.83
CA TYR A 430 13.47 -5.80 17.67
C TYR A 430 13.25 -5.09 19.01
N TYR A 431 12.38 -5.62 19.88
CA TYR A 431 12.11 -4.99 21.18
C TYR A 431 13.28 -5.09 22.16
N ALA A 432 14.10 -6.17 22.08
CA ALA A 432 15.29 -6.28 22.91
C ALA A 432 16.39 -5.28 22.53
N GLU A 433 16.41 -4.82 21.28
CA GLU A 433 17.37 -3.81 20.80
C GLU A 433 16.88 -2.37 21.01
N ASN A 434 15.57 -2.16 21.18
CA ASN A 434 14.96 -0.83 21.24
C ASN A 434 14.30 -0.49 22.62
N GLU A 435 14.32 -1.41 23.60
CA GLU A 435 13.99 -1.15 25.02
C GLU A 435 15.28 -0.82 25.79
#